data_cfaf2584012e16b776e0551eadac65f2
#
_entry.id   cfaf2584012e16b776e0551eadac65f2
#
_cell.length_a   1.000
_cell.length_b   1.000
_cell.length_c   1.000
_cell.angle_alpha   90.00
_cell.angle_beta   90.00
_cell.angle_gamma   90.00
#
_symmetry.space_group_name_H-M   'P 1'
#
loop_
_entity.id
_entity.type
_entity.pdbx_description
1 polymer ?
#
loop_
_entity_poly.entity_id
_entity_poly.type
_entity_poly.pdbx_seq_one_letter_code
_entity_poly.pdbx_strand_id
1 'polypeptide(L)'
;YVIMGDDIILKLEKKAASTQQKKVEIVGGVVDARSGESVVGATVRVKDVNSGVITDMDGKFTIKATPGDVLVISYIGYETKEVKVVNGKVLLVELVEDAKQLEEVVVTAYGSGQKKASMVGSVQAIRPAELQVPSASLSNSFAGRLAGVIAVQRTGQPGADGSDFYIRGISTMNGATNPLIILDGVEISSGDLDNLDPEIIDGFSILKDATATAMYGTRGANGVMIITTKSGRNIDKPIINFRVEGQITSPTSKPKFVDGATYMDLFNESLLNGGSTESPYSAEEIAGTRAGLNPYAYPNVNWYDELFKDQAFNQNFNVNIRGGGKRVDYFSSVTVNHETGMIKNRSKDFFSYNNNINVMRYSFQNNINAYLGKDSRLSLRLNVQLRKTKQPNISMNDLFAGAINTSPVEAPVYFPDDGVTTHIKWGVNDRLKPGQQQNPVAQLASGYQDNFRSTVVAALEFEQKLNFITEGLRFKAVSYTHLRAHETDQY
;
A
#
# COMPACT_ATOMS: atom_id res chain seq x y z
N TYR A 1 30.97 -46.83 -7.55
CA TYR A 1 31.70 -47.50 -8.66
C TYR A 1 33.19 -47.51 -8.33
N VAL A 2 33.89 -48.52 -8.81
CA VAL A 2 35.33 -48.58 -8.71
C VAL A 2 35.89 -48.82 -10.11
N ILE A 3 36.91 -48.07 -10.49
CA ILE A 3 37.56 -48.21 -11.79
C ILE A 3 38.78 -49.17 -11.58
N MET A 4 38.80 -50.31 -12.29
CA MET A 4 39.94 -51.23 -12.34
C MET A 4 40.32 -51.46 -13.82
N GLY A 5 41.37 -50.79 -14.29
CA GLY A 5 41.75 -50.79 -15.70
C GLY A 5 40.73 -50.05 -16.57
N ASP A 6 40.35 -50.62 -17.71
CA ASP A 6 39.37 -50.02 -18.63
C ASP A 6 37.90 -50.37 -18.33
N ASP A 7 37.63 -51.07 -17.22
CA ASP A 7 36.29 -51.50 -16.84
C ASP A 7 35.71 -50.71 -15.65
N ILE A 8 34.44 -50.28 -15.78
CA ILE A 8 33.66 -49.67 -14.72
C ILE A 8 32.83 -50.75 -14.02
N ILE A 9 33.21 -51.11 -12.80
CA ILE A 9 32.44 -52.09 -12.00
C ILE A 9 31.45 -51.32 -11.13
N LEU A 10 30.16 -51.46 -11.41
CA LEU A 10 29.09 -50.98 -10.54
C LEU A 10 28.91 -51.95 -9.36
N LYS A 11 29.43 -51.60 -8.18
CA LYS A 11 29.18 -52.32 -6.94
C LYS A 11 27.90 -51.74 -6.30
N LEU A 12 26.84 -52.54 -6.28
CA LEU A 12 25.66 -52.23 -5.46
C LEU A 12 26.09 -52.29 -3.98
N GLU A 13 26.29 -51.15 -3.34
CA GLU A 13 26.31 -51.09 -1.89
C GLU A 13 24.94 -51.51 -1.37
N LYS A 14 24.83 -52.65 -0.74
CA LYS A 14 23.68 -52.99 0.09
C LYS A 14 23.61 -51.93 1.19
N LYS A 15 22.70 -50.97 1.04
CA LYS A 15 22.27 -50.10 2.12
C LYS A 15 21.91 -51.00 3.29
N ALA A 16 22.65 -50.90 4.38
CA ALA A 16 22.40 -51.68 5.60
C ALA A 16 20.91 -51.58 5.89
N ALA A 17 20.22 -52.70 6.03
CA ALA A 17 18.82 -52.75 6.37
C ALA A 17 18.66 -51.98 7.68
N SER A 18 18.07 -50.78 7.60
CA SER A 18 17.62 -50.10 8.79
C SER A 18 16.57 -51.01 9.41
N THR A 19 16.86 -51.55 10.58
CA THR A 19 15.91 -52.23 11.43
C THR A 19 14.72 -51.28 11.54
N GLN A 20 13.60 -51.58 10.90
CA GLN A 20 12.38 -50.81 11.03
C GLN A 20 11.97 -50.90 12.50
N GLN A 21 12.41 -49.94 13.29
CA GLN A 21 11.87 -49.75 14.63
C GLN A 21 10.39 -49.44 14.49
N LYS A 22 9.55 -50.28 15.09
CA LYS A 22 8.12 -50.22 15.03
C LYS A 22 7.66 -48.85 15.56
N LYS A 23 7.03 -48.02 14.73
CA LYS A 23 6.44 -46.76 15.18
C LYS A 23 5.39 -47.04 16.24
N VAL A 24 5.51 -46.39 17.37
CA VAL A 24 4.63 -46.54 18.53
C VAL A 24 3.73 -45.29 18.55
N GLU A 25 2.51 -45.47 18.96
CA GLU A 25 1.56 -44.36 19.18
C GLU A 25 1.88 -43.68 20.50
N ILE A 26 2.23 -42.39 20.44
CA ILE A 26 2.58 -41.57 21.59
C ILE A 26 1.43 -40.66 21.88
N VAL A 27 0.88 -40.75 23.08
CA VAL A 27 -0.16 -39.88 23.61
C VAL A 27 0.49 -38.89 24.57
N GLY A 28 0.11 -37.62 24.46
CA GLY A 28 0.61 -36.56 25.32
C GLY A 28 -0.35 -35.41 25.50
N GLY A 29 0.00 -34.49 26.38
CA GLY A 29 -0.71 -33.26 26.62
C GLY A 29 0.25 -32.06 26.61
N VAL A 30 -0.24 -30.91 26.16
CA VAL A 30 0.49 -29.64 26.17
C VAL A 30 -0.24 -28.68 27.08
N VAL A 31 0.46 -28.14 28.07
CA VAL A 31 -0.08 -27.17 29.04
C VAL A 31 0.83 -25.96 29.12
N ASP A 32 0.25 -24.84 29.56
CA ASP A 32 1.01 -23.65 29.88
C ASP A 32 1.77 -23.85 31.20
N ALA A 33 3.05 -23.52 31.21
CA ALA A 33 3.93 -23.73 32.35
C ALA A 33 3.58 -22.88 33.59
N ARG A 34 2.88 -21.77 33.39
CA ARG A 34 2.54 -20.82 34.46
C ARG A 34 1.13 -21.00 35.00
N SER A 35 0.13 -21.14 34.10
CA SER A 35 -1.27 -21.29 34.49
C SER A 35 -1.71 -22.75 34.66
N GLY A 36 -0.98 -23.70 34.05
CA GLY A 36 -1.39 -25.10 33.99
C GLY A 36 -2.55 -25.37 33.06
N GLU A 37 -3.03 -24.39 32.33
CA GLU A 37 -4.13 -24.52 31.38
C GLU A 37 -3.70 -25.28 30.11
N SER A 38 -4.65 -26.02 29.52
CA SER A 38 -4.41 -26.79 28.29
C SER A 38 -4.19 -25.87 27.09
N VAL A 39 -3.12 -26.08 26.34
CA VAL A 39 -2.81 -25.33 25.12
C VAL A 39 -3.47 -26.01 23.92
N VAL A 40 -4.57 -25.45 23.45
CA VAL A 40 -5.36 -25.91 22.30
C VAL A 40 -4.72 -25.46 20.99
N GLY A 41 -4.61 -26.36 19.99
CA GLY A 41 -4.08 -26.01 18.65
C GLY A 41 -2.56 -25.92 18.56
N ALA A 42 -1.82 -26.35 19.57
CA ALA A 42 -0.36 -26.45 19.51
C ALA A 42 0.07 -27.48 18.45
N THR A 43 1.07 -27.15 17.66
CA THR A 43 1.60 -28.03 16.63
C THR A 43 2.66 -28.95 17.24
N VAL A 44 2.48 -30.26 17.10
CA VAL A 44 3.42 -31.32 17.52
C VAL A 44 3.92 -32.05 16.29
N ARG A 45 5.20 -32.00 16.00
CA ARG A 45 5.82 -32.66 14.84
C ARG A 45 7.07 -33.48 15.25
N VAL A 46 7.35 -34.52 14.51
CA VAL A 46 8.64 -35.25 14.65
C VAL A 46 9.72 -34.46 13.93
N LYS A 47 10.85 -34.23 14.58
CA LYS A 47 12.01 -33.51 14.01
C LYS A 47 12.44 -34.19 12.72
N ASP A 48 12.75 -33.40 11.69
CA ASP A 48 13.20 -33.85 10.37
C ASP A 48 12.18 -34.71 9.56
N VAL A 49 10.91 -34.77 9.99
CA VAL A 49 9.83 -35.45 9.27
C VAL A 49 8.68 -34.49 9.02
N ASN A 50 8.13 -34.50 7.79
CA ASN A 50 6.96 -33.66 7.41
C ASN A 50 5.64 -34.24 7.91
N SER A 51 5.58 -34.81 9.11
CA SER A 51 4.38 -35.35 9.74
C SER A 51 4.18 -34.68 11.10
N GLY A 52 3.03 -34.12 11.33
CA GLY A 52 2.67 -33.46 12.59
C GLY A 52 1.17 -33.56 12.86
N VAL A 53 0.80 -33.30 14.10
CA VAL A 53 -0.58 -33.22 14.60
C VAL A 53 -0.76 -31.94 15.39
N ILE A 54 -2.00 -31.54 15.64
CA ILE A 54 -2.35 -30.42 16.52
C ILE A 54 -3.01 -30.94 17.78
N THR A 55 -2.87 -30.19 18.89
CA THR A 55 -3.57 -30.54 20.15
C THR A 55 -5.06 -30.24 20.06
N ASP A 56 -5.86 -31.10 20.69
CA ASP A 56 -7.32 -30.97 20.78
C ASP A 56 -7.76 -29.94 21.84
N MET A 57 -9.09 -29.85 22.10
CA MET A 57 -9.67 -28.91 23.06
C MET A 57 -9.21 -29.14 24.52
N ASP A 58 -8.71 -30.32 24.84
CA ASP A 58 -8.14 -30.66 26.14
C ASP A 58 -6.60 -30.52 26.16
N GLY A 59 -6.00 -29.98 25.08
CA GLY A 59 -4.56 -29.87 24.91
C GLY A 59 -3.86 -31.21 24.64
N LYS A 60 -4.59 -32.29 24.32
CA LYS A 60 -4.06 -33.63 24.09
C LYS A 60 -3.68 -33.83 22.63
N PHE A 61 -2.66 -34.66 22.39
CA PHE A 61 -2.24 -35.07 21.05
C PHE A 61 -1.90 -36.57 21.01
N THR A 62 -2.03 -37.13 19.81
CA THR A 62 -1.64 -38.49 19.52
C THR A 62 -0.80 -38.49 18.23
N ILE A 63 0.47 -38.93 18.30
CA ILE A 63 1.39 -38.95 17.17
C ILE A 63 2.13 -40.29 17.07
N LYS A 64 2.39 -40.77 15.85
CA LYS A 64 3.16 -41.97 15.61
C LYS A 64 4.65 -41.61 15.45
N ALA A 65 5.48 -42.03 16.41
CA ALA A 65 6.90 -41.78 16.43
C ALA A 65 7.68 -43.04 16.86
N THR A 66 8.97 -43.04 16.58
CA THR A 66 9.90 -44.12 17.00
C THR A 66 10.52 -43.76 18.35
N PRO A 67 10.67 -44.70 19.29
CA PRO A 67 11.40 -44.42 20.52
C PRO A 67 12.81 -43.88 20.22
N GLY A 68 13.12 -42.70 20.77
CA GLY A 68 14.36 -41.99 20.50
C GLY A 68 14.20 -40.77 19.57
N ASP A 69 13.09 -40.66 18.83
CA ASP A 69 12.78 -39.48 18.03
C ASP A 69 12.61 -38.26 18.93
N VAL A 70 12.80 -37.05 18.35
CA VAL A 70 12.57 -35.78 19.04
C VAL A 70 11.29 -35.16 18.49
N LEU A 71 10.34 -34.89 19.40
CA LEU A 71 9.14 -34.11 19.08
C LEU A 71 9.46 -32.62 19.25
N VAL A 72 9.06 -31.83 18.26
CA VAL A 72 9.15 -30.38 18.28
C VAL A 72 7.73 -29.86 18.49
N ILE A 73 7.48 -29.20 19.60
CA ILE A 73 6.21 -28.65 19.99
C ILE A 73 6.29 -27.12 19.90
N SER A 74 5.37 -26.52 19.13
CA SER A 74 5.33 -25.06 18.92
C SER A 74 3.91 -24.54 18.96
N TYR A 75 3.72 -23.37 19.55
CA TYR A 75 2.46 -22.65 19.56
C TYR A 75 2.75 -21.13 19.50
N ILE A 76 1.81 -20.36 18.91
CA ILE A 76 1.98 -18.90 18.78
C ILE A 76 2.01 -18.29 20.18
N GLY A 77 3.07 -17.51 20.48
CA GLY A 77 3.26 -16.88 21.78
C GLY A 77 4.04 -17.73 22.81
N TYR A 78 4.53 -18.91 22.42
CA TYR A 78 5.31 -19.80 23.30
C TYR A 78 6.67 -20.15 22.72
N GLU A 79 7.65 -20.39 23.59
CA GLU A 79 8.96 -20.91 23.17
C GLU A 79 8.81 -22.34 22.62
N THR A 80 9.40 -22.60 21.46
CA THR A 80 9.40 -23.94 20.87
C THR A 80 10.18 -24.90 21.76
N LYS A 81 9.55 -26.02 22.15
CA LYS A 81 10.15 -27.04 23.03
C LYS A 81 10.43 -28.33 22.28
N GLU A 82 11.66 -28.86 22.45
CA GLU A 82 12.04 -30.13 21.91
C GLU A 82 11.99 -31.17 23.03
N VAL A 83 11.32 -32.31 22.79
CA VAL A 83 11.16 -33.39 23.79
C VAL A 83 11.46 -34.76 23.16
N LYS A 84 12.34 -35.53 23.79
CA LYS A 84 12.74 -36.85 23.32
C LYS A 84 11.66 -37.89 23.68
N VAL A 85 11.25 -38.67 22.70
CA VAL A 85 10.27 -39.76 22.90
C VAL A 85 10.85 -40.90 23.70
N VAL A 86 10.23 -41.22 24.85
CA VAL A 86 10.59 -42.35 25.71
C VAL A 86 9.42 -43.35 25.69
N ASN A 87 9.75 -44.62 25.49
CA ASN A 87 8.75 -45.69 25.35
C ASN A 87 7.87 -45.84 26.61
N GLY A 88 6.53 -45.86 26.45
CA GLY A 88 5.58 -46.20 27.50
C GLY A 88 5.16 -45.10 28.47
N LYS A 89 5.49 -43.84 28.23
CA LYS A 89 5.05 -42.71 29.09
C LYS A 89 4.14 -41.75 28.31
N VAL A 90 3.02 -41.34 28.95
CA VAL A 90 2.22 -40.17 28.51
C VAL A 90 3.11 -38.95 28.65
N LEU A 91 3.25 -38.18 27.57
CA LEU A 91 4.15 -37.05 27.51
C LEU A 91 3.36 -35.77 27.93
N LEU A 92 3.64 -35.24 29.10
CA LEU A 92 3.15 -33.92 29.48
C LEU A 92 4.23 -32.88 29.13
N VAL A 93 3.89 -31.94 28.26
CA VAL A 93 4.80 -30.89 27.80
C VAL A 93 4.28 -29.53 28.29
N GLU A 94 5.06 -28.90 29.12
CA GLU A 94 4.83 -27.54 29.58
C GLU A 94 5.51 -26.58 28.59
N LEU A 95 4.74 -25.72 27.97
CA LEU A 95 5.24 -24.62 27.15
C LEU A 95 5.38 -23.37 28.01
N VAL A 96 6.49 -22.67 27.85
CA VAL A 96 6.74 -21.39 28.48
C VAL A 96 6.36 -20.30 27.50
N GLU A 97 5.57 -19.30 27.96
CA GLU A 97 5.28 -18.14 27.14
C GLU A 97 6.58 -17.47 26.68
N ASP A 98 6.70 -17.22 25.37
CA ASP A 98 7.84 -16.47 24.84
C ASP A 98 7.70 -14.99 25.18
N ALA A 99 8.17 -14.62 26.36
CA ALA A 99 8.19 -13.25 26.85
C ALA A 99 8.93 -12.27 25.91
N LYS A 100 9.75 -12.78 24.98
CA LYS A 100 10.47 -11.96 23.99
C LYS A 100 9.56 -11.52 22.85
N GLN A 101 8.46 -12.23 22.55
CA GLN A 101 7.48 -11.84 21.53
C GLN A 101 6.44 -10.82 22.03
N LEU A 102 6.30 -10.62 23.34
CA LEU A 102 5.23 -9.79 23.94
C LEU A 102 5.67 -8.41 24.44
N GLU A 103 6.91 -8.04 24.33
CA GLU A 103 7.33 -6.66 24.60
C GLU A 103 7.08 -5.77 23.37
N GLU A 104 5.80 -5.43 23.15
CA GLU A 104 5.43 -4.39 22.18
C GLU A 104 6.00 -3.06 22.66
N VAL A 105 7.16 -2.68 22.12
CA VAL A 105 7.80 -1.41 22.39
C VAL A 105 7.12 -0.35 21.52
N VAL A 106 6.43 0.56 22.16
CA VAL A 106 5.85 1.72 21.50
C VAL A 106 6.90 2.83 21.47
N VAL A 107 7.17 3.35 20.29
CA VAL A 107 8.02 4.53 20.12
C VAL A 107 7.21 5.75 20.55
N THR A 108 7.73 6.49 21.53
CA THR A 108 7.15 7.74 22.01
C THR A 108 7.93 8.94 21.47
N ALA A 109 7.56 10.15 21.90
CA ALA A 109 8.24 11.38 21.51
C ALA A 109 9.76 11.28 21.64
N TYR A 110 10.44 11.86 20.67
CA TYR A 110 11.91 11.89 20.57
C TYR A 110 12.58 10.50 20.42
N GLY A 111 11.83 9.48 19.92
CA GLY A 111 12.39 8.17 19.64
C GLY A 111 12.71 7.32 20.87
N SER A 112 12.19 7.69 22.06
CA SER A 112 12.30 6.85 23.25
C SER A 112 11.29 5.70 23.15
N GLY A 113 11.77 4.45 23.06
CA GLY A 113 10.92 3.27 23.16
C GLY A 113 10.48 3.06 24.61
N GLN A 114 9.18 3.01 24.87
CA GLN A 114 8.62 2.59 26.15
C GLN A 114 7.80 1.32 25.98
N LYS A 115 7.80 0.47 27.01
CA LYS A 115 6.95 -0.72 26.99
C LYS A 115 5.48 -0.27 26.99
N LYS A 116 4.65 -0.81 26.12
CA LYS A 116 3.21 -0.49 26.03
C LYS A 116 2.52 -0.60 27.40
N ALA A 117 2.90 -1.60 28.19
CA ALA A 117 2.36 -1.82 29.53
C ALA A 117 2.71 -0.71 30.55
N SER A 118 3.72 0.13 30.30
CA SER A 118 4.11 1.24 31.16
C SER A 118 3.55 2.59 30.72
N MET A 119 2.78 2.63 29.63
CA MET A 119 2.20 3.87 29.12
C MET A 119 0.83 4.15 29.72
N VAL A 120 0.70 5.32 30.30
CA VAL A 120 -0.60 5.86 30.72
C VAL A 120 -1.21 6.59 29.53
N GLY A 121 -2.10 5.93 28.81
CA GLY A 121 -2.79 6.51 27.64
C GLY A 121 -3.13 5.49 26.56
N SER A 122 -4.10 5.84 25.69
CA SER A 122 -4.51 4.97 24.58
C SER A 122 -3.50 5.08 23.43
N VAL A 123 -2.62 4.10 23.34
CA VAL A 123 -1.65 3.97 22.26
C VAL A 123 -1.89 2.66 21.52
N GLN A 124 -1.94 2.75 20.20
CA GLN A 124 -2.06 1.58 19.34
C GLN A 124 -0.77 1.43 18.53
N ALA A 125 -0.14 0.26 18.65
CA ALA A 125 0.93 -0.15 17.74
C ALA A 125 0.37 -1.12 16.70
N ILE A 126 0.87 -1.06 15.48
CA ILE A 126 0.38 -1.84 14.35
C ILE A 126 1.58 -2.37 13.58
N ARG A 127 1.49 -3.62 13.18
CA ARG A 127 2.51 -4.27 12.37
C ARG A 127 2.38 -3.87 10.90
N PRO A 128 3.46 -3.54 10.20
CA PRO A 128 3.42 -3.14 8.78
C PRO A 128 2.76 -4.17 7.86
N ALA A 129 2.90 -5.47 8.17
CA ALA A 129 2.27 -6.53 7.39
C ALA A 129 0.72 -6.42 7.34
N GLU A 130 0.11 -5.82 8.36
CA GLU A 130 -1.34 -5.59 8.40
C GLU A 130 -1.77 -4.44 7.47
N LEU A 131 -0.84 -3.58 7.08
CA LEU A 131 -1.07 -2.41 6.22
C LEU A 131 -0.68 -2.65 4.76
N GLN A 132 -0.18 -3.83 4.42
CA GLN A 132 0.11 -4.17 3.02
C GLN A 132 -1.19 -4.37 2.25
N VAL A 133 -1.53 -3.39 1.43
CA VAL A 133 -2.63 -3.43 0.45
C VAL A 133 -2.09 -3.08 -0.91
N PRO A 134 -2.69 -3.58 -1.98
CA PRO A 134 -2.34 -3.20 -3.34
C PRO A 134 -2.85 -1.78 -3.63
N SER A 135 -2.23 -0.78 -3.01
CA SER A 135 -2.50 0.65 -3.20
C SER A 135 -1.18 1.39 -3.26
N ALA A 136 -1.10 2.38 -4.13
CA ALA A 136 0.09 3.21 -4.27
C ALA A 136 0.22 4.25 -3.14
N SER A 137 -0.89 4.64 -2.51
CA SER A 137 -0.91 5.59 -1.40
C SER A 137 -1.11 4.87 -0.07
N LEU A 138 -0.18 5.07 0.86
CA LEU A 138 -0.15 4.36 2.13
C LEU A 138 -1.40 4.63 2.98
N SER A 139 -1.94 5.85 2.97
CA SER A 139 -3.13 6.21 3.75
C SER A 139 -4.38 5.39 3.39
N ASN A 140 -4.45 4.83 2.17
CA ASN A 140 -5.54 3.96 1.75
C ASN A 140 -5.57 2.64 2.54
N SER A 141 -4.44 2.24 3.13
CA SER A 141 -4.36 1.05 3.97
C SER A 141 -4.96 1.22 5.36
N PHE A 142 -5.28 2.45 5.76
CA PHE A 142 -5.71 2.76 7.14
C PHE A 142 -7.18 2.42 7.40
N ALA A 143 -8.03 2.52 6.36
CA ALA A 143 -9.46 2.26 6.48
C ALA A 143 -9.75 0.83 6.98
N GLY A 144 -10.49 0.72 8.08
CA GLY A 144 -10.90 -0.56 8.68
C GLY A 144 -9.78 -1.36 9.37
N ARG A 145 -8.52 -0.89 9.34
CA ARG A 145 -7.35 -1.57 9.93
C ARG A 145 -6.80 -0.86 11.17
N LEU A 146 -6.92 0.46 11.21
CA LEU A 146 -6.49 1.27 12.33
C LEU A 146 -7.67 1.60 13.24
N ALA A 147 -7.76 0.96 14.42
CA ALA A 147 -8.84 1.23 15.35
C ALA A 147 -8.84 2.70 15.79
N GLY A 148 -9.98 3.39 15.65
CA GLY A 148 -10.16 4.81 15.98
C GLY A 148 -9.55 5.77 14.97
N VAL A 149 -9.19 5.30 13.77
CA VAL A 149 -8.85 6.12 12.62
C VAL A 149 -9.98 6.02 11.58
N ILE A 150 -10.49 7.14 11.16
CA ILE A 150 -11.44 7.27 10.06
C ILE A 150 -10.64 7.72 8.85
N ALA A 151 -10.65 6.93 7.78
CA ALA A 151 -10.00 7.28 6.52
C ALA A 151 -11.04 7.34 5.40
N VAL A 152 -10.96 8.37 4.58
CA VAL A 152 -11.89 8.62 3.46
C VAL A 152 -11.09 8.89 2.20
N GLN A 153 -11.17 7.98 1.25
CA GLN A 153 -10.63 8.16 -0.09
C GLN A 153 -11.68 8.88 -0.95
N ARG A 154 -11.34 10.08 -1.44
CA ARG A 154 -12.26 10.89 -2.25
C ARG A 154 -12.21 10.57 -3.73
N THR A 155 -11.07 10.11 -4.22
CA THR A 155 -10.83 9.79 -5.62
C THR A 155 -9.84 8.63 -5.75
N GLY A 156 -9.97 7.86 -6.83
CA GLY A 156 -9.00 6.85 -7.22
C GLY A 156 -8.05 7.32 -8.33
N GLN A 157 -7.97 8.62 -8.59
CA GLN A 157 -7.11 9.16 -9.62
C GLN A 157 -5.63 8.96 -9.26
N PRO A 158 -4.81 8.36 -10.15
CA PRO A 158 -3.38 8.20 -9.91
C PRO A 158 -2.70 9.50 -9.50
N GLY A 159 -1.92 9.44 -8.42
CA GLY A 159 -1.23 10.61 -7.86
C GLY A 159 -2.07 11.54 -6.99
N ALA A 160 -3.39 11.32 -6.90
CA ALA A 160 -4.32 12.06 -6.05
C ALA A 160 -5.25 11.11 -5.27
N ASP A 161 -4.89 9.84 -5.18
CA ASP A 161 -5.65 8.74 -4.61
C ASP A 161 -5.48 8.56 -3.09
N GLY A 162 -4.70 9.41 -2.42
CA GLY A 162 -4.53 9.39 -0.98
C GLY A 162 -5.84 9.59 -0.21
N SER A 163 -5.93 9.01 0.98
CA SER A 163 -7.07 9.17 1.89
C SER A 163 -6.84 10.29 2.88
N ASP A 164 -7.85 11.15 3.07
CA ASP A 164 -7.93 12.00 4.25
C ASP A 164 -8.20 11.10 5.47
N PHE A 165 -7.45 11.25 6.55
CA PHE A 165 -7.66 10.45 7.74
C PHE A 165 -7.66 11.28 9.02
N TYR A 166 -8.47 10.85 9.99
CA TYR A 166 -8.72 11.55 11.23
C TYR A 166 -8.62 10.56 12.39
N ILE A 167 -7.99 10.97 13.49
CA ILE A 167 -7.91 10.19 14.72
C ILE A 167 -9.07 10.59 15.62
N ARG A 168 -9.96 9.63 15.94
CA ARG A 168 -11.20 9.86 16.73
C ARG A 168 -12.21 10.83 16.08
N GLY A 169 -12.10 11.07 14.77
CA GLY A 169 -13.01 11.92 14.02
C GLY A 169 -12.53 13.37 13.91
N ILE A 170 -13.42 14.21 13.36
CA ILE A 170 -13.16 15.63 13.16
C ILE A 170 -13.50 16.36 14.46
N SER A 171 -12.50 16.97 15.09
CA SER A 171 -12.60 17.62 16.40
C SER A 171 -12.91 19.12 16.30
N THR A 172 -12.83 19.72 15.13
CA THR A 172 -13.02 21.18 14.92
C THR A 172 -13.72 21.46 13.61
N MET A 173 -14.57 22.50 13.58
CA MET A 173 -15.28 22.92 12.38
C MET A 173 -14.47 23.89 11.49
N ASN A 174 -13.56 24.67 12.07
CA ASN A 174 -12.84 25.74 11.36
C ASN A 174 -11.33 25.71 11.55
N GLY A 175 -10.75 24.63 12.10
CA GLY A 175 -9.33 24.48 12.35
C GLY A 175 -8.69 23.36 11.56
N ALA A 176 -7.37 23.19 11.72
CA ALA A 176 -6.66 22.05 11.18
C ALA A 176 -7.20 20.75 11.80
N THR A 177 -7.61 19.79 10.96
CA THR A 177 -8.20 18.52 11.38
C THR A 177 -7.23 17.35 11.24
N ASN A 178 -6.12 17.56 10.51
CA ASN A 178 -5.14 16.53 10.25
C ASN A 178 -4.33 16.21 11.51
N PRO A 179 -4.06 14.93 11.79
CA PRO A 179 -3.14 14.54 12.85
C PRO A 179 -1.71 14.95 12.52
N LEU A 180 -0.88 15.10 13.57
CA LEU A 180 0.56 15.30 13.43
C LEU A 180 1.22 13.99 13.01
N ILE A 181 2.02 14.00 11.94
CA ILE A 181 2.70 12.81 11.43
C ILE A 181 4.20 12.96 11.61
N ILE A 182 4.81 11.99 12.30
CA ILE A 182 6.24 11.97 12.61
C ILE A 182 6.88 10.73 12.00
N LEU A 183 7.83 10.91 11.09
CA LEU A 183 8.65 9.86 10.49
C LEU A 183 10.06 9.91 11.08
N ASP A 184 10.46 8.88 11.82
CA ASP A 184 11.77 8.78 12.50
C ASP A 184 12.16 10.05 13.30
N GLY A 185 11.16 10.69 13.92
CA GLY A 185 11.35 11.90 14.72
C GLY A 185 11.24 13.22 13.94
N VAL A 186 11.03 13.19 12.64
CA VAL A 186 10.84 14.37 11.78
C VAL A 186 9.39 14.49 11.35
N GLU A 187 8.81 15.68 11.43
CA GLU A 187 7.46 15.93 10.95
C GLU A 187 7.38 15.90 9.43
N ILE A 188 6.38 15.19 8.93
CA ILE A 188 6.06 15.10 7.49
C ILE A 188 4.60 15.46 7.22
N SER A 189 4.26 15.77 5.98
CA SER A 189 2.87 16.00 5.58
C SER A 189 2.14 14.70 5.23
N SER A 190 0.79 14.76 5.17
CA SER A 190 -0.03 13.65 4.68
C SER A 190 0.36 13.23 3.26
N GLY A 191 0.69 14.19 2.38
CA GLY A 191 1.13 13.87 1.02
C GLY A 191 2.51 13.19 0.95
N ASP A 192 3.41 13.44 1.92
CA ASP A 192 4.67 12.70 2.01
C ASP A 192 4.45 11.30 2.59
N LEU A 193 3.50 11.16 3.53
CA LEU A 193 3.06 9.87 4.05
C LEU A 193 2.52 8.97 2.93
N ASP A 194 1.69 9.50 2.04
CA ASP A 194 1.11 8.75 0.92
C ASP A 194 2.16 8.17 -0.04
N ASN A 195 3.31 8.81 -0.12
CA ASN A 195 4.41 8.36 -0.96
C ASN A 195 5.38 7.39 -0.25
N LEU A 196 5.14 7.05 1.05
CA LEU A 196 5.95 6.07 1.76
C LEU A 196 5.59 4.65 1.32
N ASP A 197 6.61 3.85 1.06
CA ASP A 197 6.43 2.42 0.80
C ASP A 197 6.20 1.68 2.13
N PRO A 198 5.15 0.84 2.26
CA PRO A 198 4.95 -0.02 3.42
C PRO A 198 6.19 -0.90 3.76
N GLU A 199 6.98 -1.26 2.77
CA GLU A 199 8.17 -2.10 2.96
C GLU A 199 9.30 -1.44 3.76
N ILE A 200 9.34 -0.11 3.83
CA ILE A 200 10.37 0.58 4.64
C ILE A 200 9.99 0.68 6.11
N ILE A 201 8.74 0.44 6.45
CA ILE A 201 8.18 0.71 7.77
C ILE A 201 8.42 -0.48 8.70
N ASP A 202 8.86 -0.20 9.92
CA ASP A 202 9.01 -1.16 11.01
C ASP A 202 7.76 -1.17 11.91
N GLY A 203 7.17 -0.01 12.17
CA GLY A 203 5.98 0.09 12.97
C GLY A 203 5.29 1.45 12.93
N PHE A 204 4.02 1.42 13.32
CA PHE A 204 3.19 2.59 13.54
C PHE A 204 2.77 2.67 15.01
N SER A 205 2.84 3.86 15.59
CA SER A 205 2.28 4.14 16.89
C SER A 205 1.32 5.32 16.77
N ILE A 206 0.07 5.13 17.18
CA ILE A 206 -0.94 6.18 17.15
C ILE A 206 -1.25 6.61 18.57
N LEU A 207 -0.93 7.87 18.89
CA LEU A 207 -1.23 8.50 20.16
C LEU A 207 -2.57 9.21 20.04
N LYS A 208 -3.57 8.74 20.80
CA LYS A 208 -4.96 9.19 20.65
C LYS A 208 -5.40 10.13 21.78
N ASP A 209 -4.80 10.02 22.97
CA ASP A 209 -5.21 10.76 24.16
C ASP A 209 -4.31 11.96 24.45
N ALA A 210 -4.86 12.97 25.10
CA ALA A 210 -4.14 14.18 25.49
C ALA A 210 -2.91 13.89 26.34
N THR A 211 -2.97 12.89 27.24
CA THR A 211 -1.82 12.45 28.05
C THR A 211 -0.68 11.90 27.20
N ALA A 212 -1.02 11.10 26.17
CA ALA A 212 -0.02 10.55 25.25
C ALA A 212 0.53 11.60 24.27
N THR A 213 -0.27 12.61 23.90
CA THR A 213 0.12 13.67 22.95
C THR A 213 0.68 14.92 23.63
N ALA A 214 0.65 15.01 24.96
CA ALA A 214 1.08 16.20 25.73
C ALA A 214 2.49 16.69 25.35
N MET A 215 3.40 15.77 25.02
CA MET A 215 4.77 16.10 24.62
C MET A 215 4.85 16.86 23.27
N TYR A 216 3.79 16.84 22.46
CA TYR A 216 3.70 17.54 21.18
C TYR A 216 2.92 18.87 21.28
N GLY A 217 2.46 19.22 22.48
CA GLY A 217 1.72 20.46 22.75
C GLY A 217 0.45 20.57 21.90
N THR A 218 0.12 21.79 21.48
CA THR A 218 -1.09 22.08 20.66
C THR A 218 -1.11 21.38 19.32
N ARG A 219 0.05 21.04 18.77
CA ARG A 219 0.17 20.31 17.50
C ARG A 219 -0.32 18.86 17.59
N GLY A 220 -0.30 18.27 18.79
CA GLY A 220 -0.82 16.94 19.06
C GLY A 220 -2.32 16.87 19.33
N ALA A 221 -3.06 17.99 19.24
CA ALA A 221 -4.48 18.07 19.60
C ALA A 221 -5.38 17.11 18.78
N ASN A 222 -5.06 16.90 17.51
CA ASN A 222 -5.78 15.99 16.63
C ASN A 222 -5.21 14.56 16.62
N GLY A 223 -4.37 14.23 17.63
CA GLY A 223 -3.62 12.98 17.68
C GLY A 223 -2.28 13.05 16.98
N VAL A 224 -1.43 12.07 17.25
CA VAL A 224 -0.09 11.97 16.67
C VAL A 224 0.11 10.57 16.09
N MET A 225 0.55 10.50 14.87
CA MET A 225 0.99 9.27 14.20
C MET A 225 2.51 9.25 14.17
N ILE A 226 3.13 8.26 14.80
CA ILE A 226 4.57 8.06 14.80
C ILE A 226 4.89 6.85 13.92
N ILE A 227 5.75 7.04 12.95
CA ILE A 227 6.19 6.03 12.01
C ILE A 227 7.68 5.81 12.24
N THR A 228 8.05 4.56 12.40
CA THR A 228 9.46 4.14 12.49
C THR A 228 9.83 3.31 11.28
N THR A 229 11.01 3.56 10.72
CA THR A 229 11.52 2.80 9.58
C THR A 229 12.43 1.66 10.03
N LYS A 230 12.50 0.62 9.19
CA LYS A 230 13.29 -0.59 9.45
C LYS A 230 14.77 -0.28 9.69
N SER A 231 15.42 -1.08 10.52
CA SER A 231 16.86 -1.07 10.75
C SER A 231 17.46 -2.46 10.56
N GLY A 232 18.78 -2.53 10.56
CA GLY A 232 19.52 -3.80 10.49
C GLY A 232 19.93 -4.36 11.84
N ARG A 233 19.42 -3.80 12.94
CA ARG A 233 19.82 -4.19 14.30
C ARG A 233 19.52 -5.67 14.56
N ASN A 234 20.48 -6.36 15.17
CA ASN A 234 20.40 -7.79 15.54
C ASN A 234 20.25 -8.73 14.32
N ILE A 235 20.74 -8.33 13.16
CA ILE A 235 20.70 -9.12 11.93
C ILE A 235 22.15 -9.43 11.52
N ASP A 236 22.66 -10.62 11.89
CA ASP A 236 24.05 -11.00 11.65
C ASP A 236 24.36 -11.25 10.15
N LYS A 237 23.39 -11.75 9.40
CA LYS A 237 23.54 -12.01 7.96
C LYS A 237 22.64 -11.05 7.17
N PRO A 238 23.16 -10.40 6.11
CA PRO A 238 22.33 -9.53 5.29
C PRO A 238 21.10 -10.24 4.74
N ILE A 239 19.93 -9.59 4.86
CA ILE A 239 18.67 -10.05 4.31
C ILE A 239 18.34 -9.14 3.15
N ILE A 240 18.16 -9.72 1.96
CA ILE A 240 17.75 -9.02 0.76
C ILE A 240 16.33 -9.47 0.43
N ASN A 241 15.43 -8.51 0.26
CA ASN A 241 14.07 -8.74 -0.19
C ASN A 241 13.86 -8.07 -1.54
N PHE A 242 13.13 -8.76 -2.40
CA PHE A 242 12.76 -8.31 -3.72
C PHE A 242 11.27 -8.52 -3.90
N ARG A 243 10.53 -7.47 -4.29
CA ARG A 243 9.09 -7.50 -4.53
C ARG A 243 8.74 -6.86 -5.85
N VAL A 244 7.94 -7.55 -6.64
CA VAL A 244 7.36 -7.03 -7.89
C VAL A 244 5.88 -7.27 -7.84
N GLU A 245 5.11 -6.24 -8.16
CA GLU A 245 3.65 -6.29 -8.21
C GLU A 245 3.15 -5.70 -9.52
N GLY A 246 2.19 -6.38 -10.12
CA GLY A 246 1.38 -5.88 -11.21
C GLY A 246 -0.08 -5.80 -10.75
N GLN A 247 -0.75 -4.68 -11.04
CA GLN A 247 -2.13 -4.45 -10.63
C GLN A 247 -2.96 -4.05 -11.84
N ILE A 248 -4.14 -4.65 -11.96
CA ILE A 248 -5.16 -4.21 -12.91
C ILE A 248 -6.22 -3.47 -12.09
N THR A 249 -6.47 -2.22 -12.44
CA THR A 249 -7.49 -1.38 -11.82
C THR A 249 -8.64 -1.15 -12.80
N SER A 250 -9.87 -1.12 -12.29
CA SER A 250 -11.08 -0.85 -13.06
C SER A 250 -12.04 0.01 -12.24
N PRO A 251 -12.93 0.80 -12.87
CA PRO A 251 -13.96 1.53 -12.16
C PRO A 251 -14.88 0.57 -11.40
N THR A 252 -15.23 0.90 -10.17
CA THR A 252 -16.18 0.12 -9.36
C THR A 252 -17.61 0.24 -9.89
N SER A 253 -17.92 1.35 -10.56
CA SER A 253 -19.19 1.60 -11.23
C SER A 253 -18.95 2.50 -12.44
N LYS A 254 -19.74 2.30 -13.48
CA LYS A 254 -19.77 3.14 -14.69
C LYS A 254 -21.18 3.70 -14.88
N PRO A 255 -21.32 4.97 -15.29
CA PRO A 255 -22.61 5.50 -15.68
C PRO A 255 -23.13 4.71 -16.91
N LYS A 256 -24.42 4.45 -16.93
CA LYS A 256 -25.10 3.83 -18.08
C LYS A 256 -25.83 4.93 -18.85
N PHE A 257 -25.54 5.03 -20.12
CA PHE A 257 -26.16 5.99 -21.01
C PHE A 257 -27.15 5.27 -21.93
N VAL A 258 -28.21 5.97 -22.32
CA VAL A 258 -29.09 5.55 -23.41
C VAL A 258 -28.42 5.88 -24.73
N ASP A 259 -28.83 5.16 -25.80
CA ASP A 259 -28.40 5.52 -27.16
C ASP A 259 -29.03 6.83 -27.64
N GLY A 260 -28.44 7.41 -28.68
CA GLY A 260 -28.85 8.72 -29.17
C GLY A 260 -30.31 8.79 -29.62
N ALA A 261 -30.86 7.74 -30.23
CA ALA A 261 -32.25 7.73 -30.64
C ALA A 261 -33.21 7.73 -29.44
N THR A 262 -32.91 6.91 -28.42
CA THR A 262 -33.67 6.90 -27.16
C THR A 262 -33.53 8.23 -26.43
N TYR A 263 -32.33 8.85 -26.44
CA TYR A 263 -32.12 10.19 -25.88
C TYR A 263 -33.04 11.24 -26.53
N MET A 264 -33.13 11.26 -27.86
CA MET A 264 -33.98 12.20 -28.59
C MET A 264 -35.47 11.98 -28.32
N ASP A 265 -35.94 10.71 -28.27
CA ASP A 265 -37.31 10.38 -27.90
C ASP A 265 -37.66 10.90 -26.52
N LEU A 266 -36.82 10.59 -25.50
CA LEU A 266 -37.05 11.05 -24.12
C LEU A 266 -36.97 12.56 -23.98
N PHE A 267 -36.10 13.22 -24.74
CA PHE A 267 -35.96 14.67 -24.72
C PHE A 267 -37.23 15.34 -25.27
N ASN A 268 -37.71 14.90 -26.44
CA ASN A 268 -38.96 15.35 -27.01
C ASN A 268 -40.15 15.12 -26.08
N GLU A 269 -40.25 13.91 -25.47
CA GLU A 269 -41.30 13.59 -24.52
C GLU A 269 -41.24 14.50 -23.28
N SER A 270 -40.04 14.79 -22.76
CA SER A 270 -39.89 15.66 -21.58
C SER A 270 -40.41 17.11 -21.84
N LEU A 271 -40.17 17.64 -23.05
CA LEU A 271 -40.66 18.96 -23.45
C LEU A 271 -42.18 18.97 -23.62
N LEU A 272 -42.74 17.93 -24.26
CA LEU A 272 -44.21 17.81 -24.41
C LEU A 272 -44.90 17.72 -23.04
N ASN A 273 -44.35 16.92 -22.13
CA ASN A 273 -44.85 16.81 -20.74
C ASN A 273 -44.70 18.13 -19.96
N GLY A 274 -43.71 18.94 -20.31
CA GLY A 274 -43.51 20.29 -19.79
C GLY A 274 -44.43 21.35 -20.40
N GLY A 275 -45.35 20.98 -21.31
CA GLY A 275 -46.29 21.85 -21.98
C GLY A 275 -45.76 22.58 -23.23
N SER A 276 -44.58 22.17 -23.73
CA SER A 276 -44.08 22.63 -25.03
C SER A 276 -44.85 21.98 -26.17
N THR A 277 -45.05 22.70 -27.25
CA THR A 277 -45.59 22.19 -28.50
C THR A 277 -44.49 21.82 -29.50
N GLU A 278 -43.24 22.10 -29.15
CA GLU A 278 -42.06 21.86 -30.01
C GLU A 278 -41.41 20.52 -29.72
N SER A 279 -41.04 19.81 -30.77
CA SER A 279 -40.22 18.60 -30.74
C SER A 279 -38.90 18.93 -31.46
N PRO A 280 -37.81 19.26 -30.76
CA PRO A 280 -36.56 19.70 -31.36
C PRO A 280 -35.92 18.67 -32.29
N TYR A 281 -36.19 17.39 -32.03
CA TYR A 281 -35.70 16.28 -32.84
C TYR A 281 -36.81 15.73 -33.71
N SER A 282 -36.59 15.72 -35.01
CA SER A 282 -37.54 15.18 -36.00
C SER A 282 -37.58 13.65 -35.99
N ALA A 283 -38.69 13.10 -36.47
CA ALA A 283 -38.82 11.65 -36.63
C ALA A 283 -37.77 11.06 -37.61
N GLU A 284 -37.32 11.85 -38.59
CA GLU A 284 -36.27 11.45 -39.54
C GLU A 284 -34.90 11.39 -38.85
N GLU A 285 -34.53 12.38 -38.03
CA GLU A 285 -33.29 12.38 -37.23
C GLU A 285 -33.24 11.16 -36.28
N ILE A 286 -34.34 10.91 -35.57
CA ILE A 286 -34.44 9.78 -34.64
C ILE A 286 -34.32 8.45 -35.41
N ALA A 287 -35.01 8.30 -36.53
CA ALA A 287 -34.97 7.09 -37.37
C ALA A 287 -33.56 6.88 -37.99
N GLY A 288 -32.92 7.94 -38.47
CA GLY A 288 -31.58 7.91 -39.04
C GLY A 288 -30.52 7.50 -38.03
N THR A 289 -30.57 8.07 -36.81
CA THR A 289 -29.68 7.72 -35.69
C THR A 289 -29.92 6.28 -35.25
N ARG A 290 -31.18 5.84 -35.14
CA ARG A 290 -31.53 4.44 -34.77
C ARG A 290 -31.06 3.44 -35.79
N ALA A 291 -31.12 3.79 -37.08
CA ALA A 291 -30.63 2.95 -38.17
C ALA A 291 -29.10 2.97 -38.32
N GLY A 292 -28.39 3.81 -37.57
CA GLY A 292 -26.92 3.93 -37.65
C GLY A 292 -26.45 4.46 -39.00
N LEU A 293 -27.18 5.39 -39.61
CA LEU A 293 -26.82 6.02 -40.88
C LEU A 293 -25.54 6.84 -40.73
N ASN A 294 -25.17 7.65 -41.74
CA ASN A 294 -23.95 8.45 -41.73
C ASN A 294 -23.72 9.14 -40.37
N PRO A 295 -22.66 8.77 -39.58
CA PRO A 295 -22.44 9.25 -38.23
C PRO A 295 -22.10 10.76 -38.15
N TYR A 296 -21.82 11.37 -39.28
CA TYR A 296 -21.59 12.83 -39.32
C TYR A 296 -22.90 13.62 -39.51
N ALA A 297 -23.92 12.98 -40.08
CA ALA A 297 -25.25 13.54 -40.19
C ALA A 297 -26.19 13.12 -39.05
N TYR A 298 -26.00 11.92 -38.54
CA TYR A 298 -26.79 11.30 -37.48
C TYR A 298 -25.85 10.83 -36.36
N PRO A 299 -25.24 11.74 -35.60
CA PRO A 299 -24.31 11.38 -34.55
C PRO A 299 -24.99 10.54 -33.45
N ASN A 300 -24.22 9.61 -32.88
CA ASN A 300 -24.62 8.81 -31.72
C ASN A 300 -23.35 8.51 -30.90
N VAL A 301 -22.91 9.51 -30.14
CA VAL A 301 -21.61 9.50 -29.45
C VAL A 301 -21.79 9.16 -27.99
N ASN A 302 -21.19 8.08 -27.53
CA ASN A 302 -21.02 7.84 -26.10
C ASN A 302 -19.73 8.53 -25.64
N TRP A 303 -19.85 9.75 -25.14
CA TRP A 303 -18.72 10.57 -24.71
C TRP A 303 -17.89 9.92 -23.60
N TYR A 304 -18.50 9.15 -22.71
CA TYR A 304 -17.79 8.42 -21.68
C TYR A 304 -16.87 7.35 -22.29
N ASP A 305 -17.40 6.56 -23.21
CA ASP A 305 -16.61 5.52 -23.89
C ASP A 305 -15.55 6.12 -24.82
N GLU A 306 -15.75 7.34 -25.34
CA GLU A 306 -14.73 8.05 -26.11
C GLU A 306 -13.53 8.48 -25.25
N LEU A 307 -13.75 8.79 -23.98
CA LEU A 307 -12.76 9.39 -23.10
C LEU A 307 -12.09 8.38 -22.17
N PHE A 308 -12.80 7.35 -21.68
CA PHE A 308 -12.32 6.48 -20.61
C PHE A 308 -12.11 5.03 -21.07
N LYS A 309 -11.12 4.41 -20.45
CA LYS A 309 -10.80 2.98 -20.57
C LYS A 309 -11.52 2.19 -19.50
N ASP A 310 -11.65 0.90 -19.74
CA ASP A 310 -12.21 -0.04 -18.77
C ASP A 310 -11.21 -0.46 -17.70
N GLN A 311 -9.92 -0.43 -18.04
CA GLN A 311 -8.86 -0.92 -17.18
C GLN A 311 -7.59 -0.09 -17.35
N ALA A 312 -6.82 -0.01 -16.28
CA ALA A 312 -5.45 0.50 -16.25
C ALA A 312 -4.53 -0.53 -15.58
N PHE A 313 -3.25 -0.48 -15.92
CA PHE A 313 -2.23 -1.38 -15.39
C PHE A 313 -1.18 -0.59 -14.63
N ASN A 314 -0.97 -0.95 -13.37
CA ASN A 314 -0.01 -0.33 -12.47
C ASN A 314 1.07 -1.34 -12.09
N GLN A 315 2.26 -0.85 -11.77
CA GLN A 315 3.44 -1.66 -11.45
C GLN A 315 4.14 -1.11 -10.23
N ASN A 316 4.56 -2.00 -9.34
CA ASN A 316 5.37 -1.65 -8.19
C ASN A 316 6.58 -2.58 -8.10
N PHE A 317 7.74 -2.00 -7.89
CA PHE A 317 9.01 -2.68 -7.74
C PHE A 317 9.69 -2.17 -6.48
N ASN A 318 10.06 -3.08 -5.59
CA ASN A 318 10.83 -2.77 -4.38
C ASN A 318 12.01 -3.74 -4.24
N VAL A 319 13.15 -3.21 -3.91
CA VAL A 319 14.29 -3.98 -3.43
C VAL A 319 14.80 -3.36 -2.14
N ASN A 320 14.99 -4.18 -1.12
CA ASN A 320 15.56 -3.70 0.12
C ASN A 320 16.61 -4.67 0.68
N ILE A 321 17.57 -4.12 1.37
CA ILE A 321 18.64 -4.85 2.06
C ILE A 321 18.76 -4.33 3.49
N ARG A 322 18.89 -5.25 4.43
CA ARG A 322 19.17 -4.92 5.83
C ARG A 322 20.15 -5.89 6.43
N GLY A 323 20.98 -5.39 7.31
CA GLY A 323 21.98 -6.21 7.98
C GLY A 323 22.70 -5.38 9.03
N GLY A 324 23.44 -6.03 9.88
CA GLY A 324 24.18 -5.34 10.91
C GLY A 324 25.20 -6.23 11.61
N GLY A 325 26.08 -5.58 12.31
CA GLY A 325 27.09 -6.19 13.12
C GLY A 325 27.29 -5.40 14.42
N LYS A 326 28.38 -5.68 15.14
CA LYS A 326 28.65 -5.04 16.42
C LYS A 326 28.91 -3.52 16.34
N ARG A 327 29.32 -3.01 15.16
CA ARG A 327 29.73 -1.62 14.98
C ARG A 327 28.79 -0.80 14.08
N VAL A 328 28.14 -1.45 13.14
CA VAL A 328 27.26 -0.78 12.17
C VAL A 328 26.07 -1.68 11.90
N ASP A 329 24.88 -1.11 11.87
CA ASP A 329 23.72 -1.71 11.24
C ASP A 329 23.14 -0.76 10.17
N TYR A 330 22.49 -1.35 9.19
CA TYR A 330 21.98 -0.61 8.06
C TYR A 330 20.69 -1.22 7.50
N PHE A 331 19.89 -0.35 6.92
CA PHE A 331 18.74 -0.68 6.08
C PHE A 331 18.75 0.26 4.87
N SER A 332 18.64 -0.29 3.67
CA SER A 332 18.49 0.49 2.44
C SER A 332 17.36 -0.10 1.60
N SER A 333 16.54 0.76 1.01
CA SER A 333 15.42 0.37 0.14
C SER A 333 15.32 1.32 -1.05
N VAL A 334 15.01 0.74 -2.20
CA VAL A 334 14.66 1.47 -3.43
C VAL A 334 13.30 0.96 -3.90
N THR A 335 12.37 1.87 -4.14
CA THR A 335 11.04 1.57 -4.67
C THR A 335 10.80 2.39 -5.93
N VAL A 336 10.24 1.73 -6.93
CA VAL A 336 9.75 2.37 -8.16
C VAL A 336 8.28 1.97 -8.33
N ASN A 337 7.41 2.97 -8.36
CA ASN A 337 5.98 2.78 -8.57
C ASN A 337 5.56 3.52 -9.84
N HIS A 338 4.84 2.82 -10.72
CA HIS A 338 4.27 3.35 -11.95
C HIS A 338 2.77 3.15 -11.96
N GLU A 339 2.02 4.25 -12.06
CA GLU A 339 0.58 4.25 -12.15
C GLU A 339 0.11 4.92 -13.43
N THR A 340 -0.90 4.34 -14.04
CA THR A 340 -1.54 4.88 -15.24
C THR A 340 -3.02 5.16 -15.01
N GLY A 341 -3.50 6.27 -15.56
CA GLY A 341 -4.93 6.63 -15.51
C GLY A 341 -5.76 5.85 -16.53
N MET A 342 -7.06 5.99 -16.39
CA MET A 342 -8.06 5.33 -17.25
C MET A 342 -8.51 6.21 -18.42
N ILE A 343 -7.80 7.29 -18.75
CA ILE A 343 -8.12 8.14 -19.88
C ILE A 343 -7.61 7.47 -21.15
N LYS A 344 -8.44 7.48 -22.20
CA LYS A 344 -8.01 7.11 -23.55
C LYS A 344 -7.05 8.15 -24.10
N ASN A 345 -5.99 7.70 -24.75
CA ASN A 345 -4.96 8.60 -25.27
C ASN A 345 -5.36 9.18 -26.65
N ARG A 346 -6.45 9.96 -26.65
CA ARG A 346 -7.00 10.57 -27.87
C ARG A 346 -6.09 11.64 -28.47
N SER A 347 -5.22 12.28 -27.67
CA SER A 347 -4.28 13.25 -28.21
C SER A 347 -3.30 12.65 -29.22
N LYS A 348 -2.96 11.37 -29.12
CA LYS A 348 -2.07 10.70 -30.07
C LYS A 348 -2.66 10.56 -31.48
N ASP A 349 -3.96 10.66 -31.61
CA ASP A 349 -4.63 10.65 -32.91
C ASP A 349 -4.27 11.89 -33.72
N PHE A 350 -3.86 12.97 -33.05
CA PHE A 350 -3.62 14.29 -33.63
C PHE A 350 -2.26 14.90 -33.31
N PHE A 351 -1.66 14.52 -32.16
CA PHE A 351 -0.46 15.14 -31.59
C PHE A 351 0.55 14.09 -31.13
N SER A 352 1.79 14.50 -30.91
CA SER A 352 2.88 13.61 -30.48
C SER A 352 2.88 13.29 -28.99
N TYR A 353 2.05 13.94 -28.17
CA TYR A 353 2.03 13.75 -26.71
C TYR A 353 0.95 12.77 -26.26
N ASN A 354 1.13 12.26 -25.04
CA ASN A 354 0.18 11.41 -24.36
C ASN A 354 -0.49 12.21 -23.23
N ASN A 355 -1.80 12.33 -23.28
CA ASN A 355 -2.61 13.04 -22.31
C ASN A 355 -3.25 12.14 -21.22
N ASN A 356 -2.94 10.84 -21.20
CA ASN A 356 -3.36 10.01 -20.07
C ASN A 356 -2.56 10.39 -18.82
N ILE A 357 -3.16 10.20 -17.65
CA ILE A 357 -2.44 10.35 -16.38
C ILE A 357 -1.35 9.27 -16.30
N ASN A 358 -0.16 9.69 -15.98
CA ASN A 358 1.00 8.83 -15.79
C ASN A 358 1.80 9.33 -14.59
N VAL A 359 1.92 8.51 -13.56
CA VAL A 359 2.63 8.86 -12.33
C VAL A 359 3.79 7.90 -12.13
N MET A 360 4.99 8.44 -12.06
CA MET A 360 6.20 7.72 -11.67
C MET A 360 6.65 8.21 -10.31
N ARG A 361 6.76 7.29 -9.35
CA ARG A 361 7.29 7.56 -8.01
C ARG A 361 8.57 6.76 -7.81
N TYR A 362 9.60 7.43 -7.33
CA TYR A 362 10.87 6.82 -6.94
C TYR A 362 11.08 7.15 -5.48
N SER A 363 11.28 6.14 -4.66
CA SER A 363 11.57 6.31 -3.23
C SER A 363 12.87 5.63 -2.88
N PHE A 364 13.69 6.33 -2.11
CA PHE A 364 14.93 5.81 -1.56
C PHE A 364 14.93 6.03 -0.06
N GLN A 365 15.13 4.96 0.71
CA GLN A 365 15.30 4.99 2.16
C GLN A 365 16.68 4.45 2.51
N ASN A 366 17.40 5.16 3.37
CA ASN A 366 18.66 4.68 3.91
C ASN A 366 18.76 5.01 5.40
N ASN A 367 18.96 3.97 6.21
CA ASN A 367 19.14 4.06 7.66
C ASN A 367 20.46 3.41 8.03
N ILE A 368 21.32 4.16 8.68
CA ILE A 368 22.62 3.68 9.14
C ILE A 368 22.76 4.05 10.62
N ASN A 369 23.12 3.09 11.45
CA ASN A 369 23.52 3.30 12.83
C ASN A 369 24.97 2.86 12.99
N ALA A 370 25.82 3.76 13.42
CA ALA A 370 27.22 3.49 13.77
C ALA A 370 27.39 3.55 15.28
N TYR A 371 27.91 2.46 15.86
CA TYR A 371 28.17 2.32 17.29
C TYR A 371 29.64 2.64 17.58
N LEU A 372 29.88 3.81 18.17
CA LEU A 372 31.20 4.33 18.50
C LEU A 372 31.55 3.86 19.93
N GLY A 373 31.87 2.58 20.08
CA GLY A 373 32.07 1.96 21.37
C GLY A 373 30.78 1.41 21.99
N LYS A 374 30.70 1.38 23.34
CA LYS A 374 29.54 0.83 24.07
C LYS A 374 28.47 1.87 24.39
N ASP A 375 28.85 3.15 24.39
CA ASP A 375 28.04 4.22 24.97
C ASP A 375 27.64 5.31 23.97
N SER A 376 28.23 5.33 22.76
CA SER A 376 27.96 6.32 21.74
C SER A 376 27.36 5.71 20.49
N ARG A 377 26.33 6.36 19.92
CA ARG A 377 25.69 5.98 18.67
C ARG A 377 25.51 7.20 17.77
N LEU A 378 25.88 7.06 16.51
CA LEU A 378 25.58 8.00 15.47
C LEU A 378 24.58 7.35 14.50
N SER A 379 23.46 8.00 14.24
CA SER A 379 22.41 7.48 13.36
C SER A 379 22.14 8.47 12.22
N LEU A 380 22.12 7.96 11.00
CA LEU A 380 21.68 8.69 9.80
C LEU A 380 20.38 8.08 9.30
N ARG A 381 19.40 8.93 9.04
CA ARG A 381 18.13 8.59 8.38
C ARG A 381 18.00 9.47 7.15
N LEU A 382 17.79 8.86 6.00
CA LEU A 382 17.62 9.56 4.74
C LEU A 382 16.45 8.95 3.98
N ASN A 383 15.42 9.76 3.74
CA ASN A 383 14.29 9.44 2.89
C ASN A 383 14.25 10.43 1.73
N VAL A 384 14.26 9.92 0.51
CA VAL A 384 14.15 10.71 -0.73
C VAL A 384 12.95 10.19 -1.50
N GLN A 385 12.07 11.09 -1.88
CA GLN A 385 10.89 10.79 -2.70
C GLN A 385 10.89 11.71 -3.92
N LEU A 386 10.85 11.12 -5.10
CA LEU A 386 10.71 11.83 -6.36
C LEU A 386 9.41 11.38 -7.02
N ARG A 387 8.57 12.33 -7.44
CA ARG A 387 7.34 12.06 -8.15
C ARG A 387 7.26 12.89 -9.41
N LYS A 388 7.08 12.21 -10.53
CA LYS A 388 6.79 12.82 -11.82
C LYS A 388 5.38 12.45 -12.23
N THR A 389 4.54 13.45 -12.50
CA THR A 389 3.15 13.28 -12.90
C THR A 389 2.91 13.98 -14.22
N LYS A 390 2.54 13.22 -15.24
CA LYS A 390 1.97 13.75 -16.48
C LYS A 390 0.48 13.59 -16.44
N GLN A 391 -0.27 14.62 -16.80
CA GLN A 391 -1.73 14.62 -16.80
C GLN A 391 -2.27 15.59 -17.86
N PRO A 392 -3.54 15.44 -18.27
CA PRO A 392 -4.14 16.41 -19.18
C PRO A 392 -4.23 17.80 -18.53
N ASN A 393 -4.33 18.83 -19.36
CA ASN A 393 -4.48 20.22 -18.92
C ASN A 393 -5.91 20.54 -18.44
N ILE A 394 -6.84 19.61 -18.54
CA ILE A 394 -8.20 19.70 -18.02
C ILE A 394 -8.32 18.93 -16.70
N SER A 395 -9.11 19.42 -15.75
CA SER A 395 -9.38 18.67 -14.52
C SER A 395 -10.21 17.42 -14.81
N MET A 396 -10.02 16.37 -13.99
CA MET A 396 -10.82 15.14 -14.14
C MET A 396 -12.30 15.36 -13.89
N ASN A 397 -12.67 16.29 -12.99
CA ASN A 397 -14.05 16.64 -12.72
C ASN A 397 -14.70 17.30 -13.93
N ASP A 398 -13.99 18.23 -14.59
CA ASP A 398 -14.51 18.92 -15.77
C ASP A 398 -14.61 17.95 -16.96
N LEU A 399 -13.63 17.07 -17.13
CA LEU A 399 -13.67 16.04 -18.17
C LEU A 399 -14.84 15.08 -17.97
N PHE A 400 -15.08 14.64 -16.73
CA PHE A 400 -16.20 13.77 -16.39
C PHE A 400 -17.54 14.48 -16.54
N ALA A 401 -17.64 15.74 -16.11
CA ALA A 401 -18.81 16.57 -16.30
C ALA A 401 -19.09 16.79 -17.80
N GLY A 402 -18.05 17.02 -18.60
CA GLY A 402 -18.17 17.10 -20.07
C GLY A 402 -18.71 15.81 -20.68
N ALA A 403 -18.21 14.65 -20.22
CA ALA A 403 -18.67 13.35 -20.71
C ALA A 403 -20.16 13.07 -20.42
N ILE A 404 -20.67 13.59 -19.29
CA ILE A 404 -22.08 13.38 -18.88
C ILE A 404 -23.02 14.40 -19.51
N ASN A 405 -22.59 15.67 -19.60
CA ASN A 405 -23.48 16.77 -19.96
C ASN A 405 -23.48 17.07 -21.46
N THR A 406 -22.54 16.53 -22.24
CA THR A 406 -22.54 16.77 -23.68
C THR A 406 -23.56 15.86 -24.35
N SER A 407 -24.41 16.46 -25.20
CA SER A 407 -25.43 15.74 -25.98
C SER A 407 -24.78 14.65 -26.85
N PRO A 408 -25.35 13.44 -26.90
CA PRO A 408 -24.82 12.35 -27.72
C PRO A 408 -25.13 12.50 -29.23
N VAL A 409 -26.02 13.41 -29.60
CA VAL A 409 -26.61 13.49 -30.96
C VAL A 409 -26.39 14.81 -31.71
N GLU A 410 -25.83 15.81 -31.03
CA GLU A 410 -25.70 17.17 -31.64
C GLU A 410 -24.47 17.27 -32.55
N ALA A 411 -23.44 16.50 -32.30
CA ALA A 411 -22.20 16.56 -33.10
C ALA A 411 -21.41 15.25 -33.03
N PRO A 412 -20.67 14.89 -34.10
CA PRO A 412 -19.67 13.83 -34.03
C PRO A 412 -18.48 14.29 -33.16
N VAL A 413 -17.58 13.39 -32.81
CA VAL A 413 -16.35 13.73 -32.07
C VAL A 413 -15.50 14.73 -32.87
N TYR A 414 -15.31 14.47 -34.14
CA TYR A 414 -14.63 15.33 -35.11
C TYR A 414 -15.10 14.98 -36.54
N PHE A 415 -14.92 15.90 -37.46
CA PHE A 415 -15.18 15.67 -38.87
C PHE A 415 -13.89 15.22 -39.58
N PRO A 416 -14.00 14.44 -40.67
CA PRO A 416 -12.83 14.03 -41.44
C PRO A 416 -12.09 15.23 -42.02
N ASP A 417 -10.82 15.01 -42.34
CA ASP A 417 -9.99 15.98 -43.05
C ASP A 417 -10.57 16.21 -44.46
N ASP A 418 -10.73 17.48 -44.83
CA ASP A 418 -11.21 17.87 -46.16
C ASP A 418 -10.07 18.26 -47.12
N GLY A 419 -8.81 18.14 -46.66
CA GLY A 419 -7.63 18.52 -47.45
C GLY A 419 -7.48 20.04 -47.67
N VAL A 420 -8.37 20.85 -47.11
CA VAL A 420 -8.38 22.32 -47.23
C VAL A 420 -8.09 22.99 -45.88
N THR A 421 -8.69 22.47 -44.84
CA THR A 421 -8.59 23.02 -43.48
C THR A 421 -7.34 22.52 -42.80
N THR A 422 -6.51 23.42 -42.27
CA THR A 422 -5.22 23.06 -41.62
C THR A 422 -5.35 22.71 -40.14
N HIS A 423 -6.54 22.70 -39.58
CA HIS A 423 -6.81 22.40 -38.17
C HIS A 423 -7.87 21.29 -38.04
N ILE A 424 -7.90 20.65 -36.88
CA ILE A 424 -8.86 19.59 -36.55
C ILE A 424 -10.26 20.21 -36.49
N LYS A 425 -11.21 19.62 -37.22
CA LYS A 425 -12.59 20.01 -37.21
C LYS A 425 -13.35 19.31 -36.10
N TRP A 426 -13.25 19.83 -34.90
CA TRP A 426 -14.01 19.31 -33.76
C TRP A 426 -15.52 19.46 -34.00
N GLY A 427 -16.26 18.41 -33.67
CA GLY A 427 -17.73 18.52 -33.63
C GLY A 427 -18.16 19.37 -32.46
N VAL A 428 -19.09 20.32 -32.69
CA VAL A 428 -19.63 21.18 -31.64
C VAL A 428 -21.15 21.27 -31.79
N ASN A 429 -21.85 21.44 -30.67
CA ASN A 429 -23.28 21.67 -30.66
C ASN A 429 -23.58 23.11 -31.11
N ASP A 430 -24.05 23.29 -32.31
CA ASP A 430 -24.38 24.58 -32.92
C ASP A 430 -25.67 25.21 -32.37
N ARG A 431 -26.51 24.45 -31.65
CA ARG A 431 -27.69 24.96 -30.93
C ARG A 431 -27.30 25.75 -29.67
N LEU A 432 -26.05 25.59 -29.18
CA LEU A 432 -25.54 26.36 -28.07
C LEU A 432 -24.88 27.67 -28.51
N LYS A 433 -24.97 28.70 -27.64
CA LYS A 433 -24.27 29.95 -27.89
C LYS A 433 -22.76 29.76 -27.98
N PRO A 434 -22.03 30.56 -28.77
CA PRO A 434 -20.58 30.59 -28.74
C PRO A 434 -20.07 30.77 -27.31
N GLY A 435 -19.07 29.92 -26.93
CA GLY A 435 -18.54 29.86 -25.58
C GLY A 435 -19.22 28.83 -24.66
N GLN A 436 -20.41 28.35 -25.01
CA GLN A 436 -21.07 27.23 -24.33
C GLN A 436 -20.86 25.89 -25.06
N GLN A 437 -20.35 25.95 -26.28
CA GLN A 437 -20.05 24.77 -27.11
C GLN A 437 -18.88 24.05 -26.50
N GLN A 438 -19.06 22.77 -26.22
CA GLN A 438 -18.05 21.93 -25.61
C GLN A 438 -17.90 20.65 -26.42
N ASN A 439 -16.64 20.22 -26.60
CA ASN A 439 -16.28 18.91 -27.07
C ASN A 439 -15.28 18.32 -26.08
N PRO A 440 -15.67 17.33 -25.28
CA PRO A 440 -14.82 16.78 -24.23
C PRO A 440 -13.50 16.17 -24.75
N VAL A 441 -13.49 15.64 -25.97
CA VAL A 441 -12.27 15.09 -26.61
C VAL A 441 -11.33 16.21 -27.02
N ALA A 442 -11.88 17.31 -27.57
CA ALA A 442 -11.08 18.50 -27.89
C ALA A 442 -10.47 19.13 -26.63
N GLN A 443 -11.24 19.23 -25.54
CA GLN A 443 -10.74 19.71 -24.26
C GLN A 443 -9.64 18.79 -23.70
N LEU A 444 -9.83 17.47 -23.78
CA LEU A 444 -8.82 16.51 -23.40
C LEU A 444 -7.54 16.64 -24.22
N ALA A 445 -7.66 16.91 -25.52
CA ALA A 445 -6.55 17.04 -26.45
C ALA A 445 -5.90 18.44 -26.44
N SER A 446 -6.38 19.39 -25.63
CA SER A 446 -5.92 20.79 -25.62
C SER A 446 -4.51 20.98 -25.07
N GLY A 447 -3.95 19.98 -24.39
CA GLY A 447 -2.61 20.07 -23.83
C GLY A 447 -2.38 19.09 -22.67
N TYR A 448 -1.22 19.21 -22.04
CA TYR A 448 -0.84 18.39 -20.88
C TYR A 448 -0.01 19.21 -19.89
N GLN A 449 0.07 18.70 -18.68
CA GLN A 449 0.92 19.23 -17.61
C GLN A 449 1.97 18.17 -17.26
N ASP A 450 3.19 18.59 -17.03
CA ASP A 450 4.29 17.76 -16.50
C ASP A 450 4.70 18.36 -15.14
N ASN A 451 4.40 17.63 -14.06
CA ASN A 451 4.67 18.06 -12.69
C ASN A 451 5.78 17.20 -12.09
N PHE A 452 6.81 17.84 -11.60
CA PHE A 452 7.87 17.18 -10.85
C PHE A 452 7.85 17.66 -9.40
N ARG A 453 7.92 16.69 -8.47
CA ARG A 453 8.04 16.97 -7.04
C ARG A 453 9.13 16.12 -6.43
N SER A 454 10.00 16.74 -5.66
CA SER A 454 10.98 16.06 -4.84
C SER A 454 10.80 16.41 -3.37
N THR A 455 10.97 15.42 -2.52
CA THR A 455 10.97 15.57 -1.05
C THR A 455 12.19 14.84 -0.50
N VAL A 456 12.98 15.51 0.31
CA VAL A 456 14.13 14.93 1.00
C VAL A 456 13.97 15.18 2.49
N VAL A 457 13.90 14.11 3.26
CA VAL A 457 13.90 14.14 4.72
C VAL A 457 15.19 13.49 5.19
N ALA A 458 16.04 14.23 5.88
CA ALA A 458 17.28 13.72 6.43
C ALA A 458 17.39 14.07 7.92
N ALA A 459 17.81 13.10 8.73
CA ALA A 459 18.07 13.30 10.16
C ALA A 459 19.41 12.68 10.55
N LEU A 460 20.19 13.43 11.27
CA LEU A 460 21.42 12.98 11.93
C LEU A 460 21.23 13.05 13.43
N GLU A 461 21.39 11.91 14.08
CA GLU A 461 21.19 11.78 15.54
C GLU A 461 22.49 11.27 16.17
N PHE A 462 22.94 11.94 17.20
CA PHE A 462 24.01 11.49 18.07
C PHE A 462 23.47 11.22 19.47
N GLU A 463 23.69 10.01 19.97
CA GLU A 463 23.31 9.61 21.33
C GLU A 463 24.54 9.18 22.11
N GLN A 464 24.70 9.71 23.33
CA GLN A 464 25.76 9.37 24.28
C GLN A 464 25.15 8.95 25.60
N LYS A 465 25.44 7.74 26.08
CA LYS A 465 25.12 7.32 27.45
C LYS A 465 26.13 7.96 28.40
N LEU A 466 25.62 8.56 29.45
CA LEU A 466 26.41 9.26 30.48
C LEU A 466 26.35 8.50 31.80
N ASN A 467 26.34 7.17 31.74
CA ASN A 467 26.30 6.29 32.93
C ASN A 467 27.48 6.52 33.89
N PHE A 468 28.56 7.12 33.39
CA PHE A 468 29.72 7.54 34.24
C PHE A 468 29.41 8.74 35.13
N ILE A 469 28.34 9.51 34.84
CA ILE A 469 27.85 10.59 35.69
C ILE A 469 26.72 10.08 36.60
N THR A 470 25.68 9.51 35.97
CA THR A 470 24.51 8.93 36.63
C THR A 470 23.94 7.82 35.80
N GLU A 471 23.60 6.68 36.44
CA GLU A 471 23.00 5.55 35.76
C GLU A 471 21.69 5.93 35.04
N GLY A 472 21.56 5.56 33.79
CA GLY A 472 20.39 5.88 32.95
C GLY A 472 20.43 7.26 32.29
N LEU A 473 21.36 8.14 32.63
CA LEU A 473 21.50 9.46 32.00
C LEU A 473 21.96 9.29 30.54
N ARG A 474 21.30 10.03 29.63
CA ARG A 474 21.65 10.03 28.20
C ARG A 474 21.62 11.44 27.65
N PHE A 475 22.58 11.73 26.78
CA PHE A 475 22.58 12.95 25.96
C PHE A 475 22.19 12.56 24.54
N LYS A 476 21.28 13.32 23.93
CA LYS A 476 20.83 13.14 22.55
C LYS A 476 20.86 14.48 21.83
N ALA A 477 21.56 14.54 20.71
CA ALA A 477 21.54 15.66 19.78
C ALA A 477 20.93 15.20 18.46
N VAL A 478 20.03 15.99 17.89
CA VAL A 478 19.37 15.70 16.62
C VAL A 478 19.44 16.93 15.74
N SER A 479 19.89 16.73 14.52
CA SER A 479 19.80 17.72 13.44
C SER A 479 18.99 17.09 12.31
N TYR A 480 18.00 17.80 11.77
CA TYR A 480 17.22 17.32 10.64
C TYR A 480 16.94 18.41 9.64
N THR A 481 16.66 18.00 8.40
CA THR A 481 16.21 18.86 7.33
C THR A 481 15.05 18.20 6.58
N HIS A 482 14.12 19.03 6.12
CA HIS A 482 13.02 18.62 5.26
C HIS A 482 12.96 19.61 4.10
N LEU A 483 13.41 19.15 2.93
CA LEU A 483 13.47 19.95 1.70
C LEU A 483 12.40 19.47 0.73
N ARG A 484 11.71 20.42 0.10
CA ARG A 484 10.74 20.16 -0.97
C ARG A 484 11.05 21.05 -2.15
N ALA A 485 11.01 20.48 -3.34
CA ALA A 485 10.99 21.21 -4.59
C ALA A 485 9.80 20.75 -5.43
N HIS A 486 9.22 21.69 -6.15
CA HIS A 486 8.09 21.47 -7.04
C HIS A 486 8.28 22.29 -8.29
N GLU A 487 8.16 21.66 -9.45
CA GLU A 487 8.21 22.28 -10.75
C GLU A 487 6.99 21.82 -11.54
N THR A 488 6.33 22.73 -12.23
CA THR A 488 5.16 22.45 -13.07
C THR A 488 5.34 23.15 -14.41
N ASP A 489 5.40 22.35 -15.46
CA ASP A 489 5.37 22.80 -16.84
C ASP A 489 3.98 22.55 -17.43
N GLN A 490 3.45 23.51 -18.16
CA GLN A 490 2.15 23.43 -18.81
C GLN A 490 2.32 23.68 -20.31
N TYR A 491 1.82 22.74 -21.12
CA TYR A 491 1.95 22.75 -22.57
C TYR A 491 0.60 22.60 -23.25
#